data_bd951a147fa9c23408553a03ebfbb62d
#
_entry.id   bd951a147fa9c23408553a03ebfbb62d
#
_cell.length_a   1.000
_cell.length_b   1.000
_cell.length_c   1.000
_cell.angle_alpha   90.00
_cell.angle_beta   90.00
_cell.angle_gamma   90.00
#
_symmetry.space_group_name_H-M   'P 1'
#
loop_
_entity.id
_entity.type
_entity.pdbx_description
1 polymer ?
#
loop_
_entity_poly.entity_id
_entity_poly.type
_entity_poly.pdbx_seq_one_letter_code
_entity_poly.pdbx_strand_id
1 'polypeptide(L)'
;MNKHVVVIGGGVAGMEAAGQLSKNGCKVSLVEKEKITGGHLNDWYRLFPDRRDSIEVKDYLETVTSDKAINLITGTSIEKVTSTRHGLSAFTEDGEELVADAVVVATGFDLFNSSRKEEYGYGIYDDVITSADLEKMFRKGKITRLNGESPKVIGIVHCVGSRDEKVGNLYCSKLCCVTAVKQAIEIREFLPESKVFCFYMDMRMGGAYYEELYREAQEEWGVNFIRGKVSEASESINDRLIVKVEDTLAGRPLKMELDMLVLMAGMEMSEGGNIIAEESGLNRGENRFFTPSDNHFGSNRSNIRGVFYAGTCTMPMNITETISHARAAVSDVVDFLNNRNS
;
A
#
# COMPACT_ATOMS: atom_id res chain seq x y z
N MET A 1 14.76 -19.98 21.25
CA MET A 1 13.92 -21.14 20.88
C MET A 1 14.51 -21.81 19.63
N ASN A 2 14.58 -23.14 19.56
CA ASN A 2 15.00 -23.78 18.30
C ASN A 2 13.76 -24.04 17.41
N LYS A 3 12.98 -22.97 17.16
CA LYS A 3 11.73 -22.96 16.37
C LYS A 3 11.96 -22.26 15.05
N HIS A 4 11.35 -22.77 13.99
CA HIS A 4 11.45 -22.23 12.64
C HIS A 4 10.16 -21.58 12.22
N VAL A 5 10.22 -20.33 11.76
CA VAL A 5 9.07 -19.56 11.26
C VAL A 5 9.33 -19.15 9.81
N VAL A 6 8.37 -19.39 8.94
CA VAL A 6 8.37 -18.88 7.57
C VAL A 6 7.59 -17.57 7.55
N VAL A 7 8.20 -16.51 7.02
CA VAL A 7 7.56 -15.20 6.80
C VAL A 7 7.44 -14.99 5.29
N ILE A 8 6.22 -14.76 4.81
CA ILE A 8 5.88 -14.66 3.40
C ILE A 8 5.66 -13.21 3.02
N GLY A 9 6.57 -12.65 2.23
CA GLY A 9 6.62 -11.26 1.80
C GLY A 9 7.67 -10.45 2.54
N GLY A 10 8.61 -9.89 1.78
CA GLY A 10 9.74 -9.07 2.27
C GLY A 10 9.46 -7.55 2.24
N GLY A 11 8.20 -7.15 2.36
CA GLY A 11 7.82 -5.75 2.55
C GLY A 11 7.95 -5.30 4.01
N VAL A 12 7.44 -4.11 4.33
CA VAL A 12 7.53 -3.50 5.68
C VAL A 12 7.12 -4.45 6.80
N ALA A 13 5.96 -5.11 6.66
CA ALA A 13 5.45 -6.01 7.68
C ALA A 13 6.31 -7.26 7.86
N GLY A 14 6.71 -7.87 6.75
CA GLY A 14 7.49 -9.12 6.79
C GLY A 14 8.90 -8.89 7.29
N MET A 15 9.57 -7.82 6.88
CA MET A 15 10.90 -7.47 7.39
C MET A 15 10.86 -7.18 8.89
N GLU A 16 9.90 -6.39 9.38
CA GLU A 16 9.74 -6.13 10.80
C GLU A 16 9.43 -7.43 11.57
N ALA A 17 8.51 -8.25 11.07
CA ALA A 17 8.16 -9.53 11.71
C ALA A 17 9.38 -10.47 11.78
N ALA A 18 10.12 -10.62 10.69
CA ALA A 18 11.32 -11.45 10.63
C ALA A 18 12.38 -11.00 11.64
N GLY A 19 12.67 -9.68 11.71
CA GLY A 19 13.62 -9.13 12.65
C GLY A 19 13.20 -9.32 14.10
N GLN A 20 11.90 -9.13 14.42
CA GLN A 20 11.41 -9.34 15.79
C GLN A 20 11.37 -10.83 16.18
N LEU A 21 11.03 -11.74 15.26
CA LEU A 21 11.09 -13.19 15.48
C LEU A 21 12.52 -13.65 15.75
N SER A 22 13.50 -13.17 14.99
CA SER A 22 14.91 -13.47 15.21
C SER A 22 15.36 -13.02 16.61
N LYS A 23 15.03 -11.79 17.03
CA LYS A 23 15.31 -11.29 18.39
C LYS A 23 14.70 -12.14 19.49
N ASN A 24 13.56 -12.82 19.21
CA ASN A 24 12.93 -13.77 20.13
C ASN A 24 13.52 -15.19 20.04
N GLY A 25 14.63 -15.37 19.30
CA GLY A 25 15.37 -16.62 19.23
C GLY A 25 14.77 -17.66 18.27
N CYS A 26 13.93 -17.25 17.32
CA CYS A 26 13.45 -18.09 16.24
C CYS A 26 14.44 -18.10 15.07
N LYS A 27 14.53 -19.23 14.36
CA LYS A 27 15.06 -19.27 13.00
C LYS A 27 13.98 -18.79 12.05
N VAL A 28 14.31 -17.95 11.09
CA VAL A 28 13.33 -17.36 10.17
C VAL A 28 13.75 -17.61 8.73
N SER A 29 12.82 -18.09 7.90
CA SER A 29 12.93 -18.01 6.44
C SER A 29 12.03 -16.86 5.97
N LEU A 30 12.65 -15.76 5.51
CA LEU A 30 11.94 -14.63 4.91
C LEU A 30 11.91 -14.82 3.40
N VAL A 31 10.73 -15.07 2.83
CA VAL A 31 10.54 -15.32 1.40
C VAL A 31 9.96 -14.10 0.72
N GLU A 32 10.62 -13.62 -0.35
CA GLU A 32 10.21 -12.46 -1.12
C GLU A 32 10.17 -12.77 -2.61
N LYS A 33 9.07 -12.46 -3.29
CA LYS A 33 8.89 -12.70 -4.73
C LYS A 33 9.82 -11.86 -5.61
N GLU A 34 10.12 -10.65 -5.17
CA GLU A 34 11.04 -9.77 -5.89
C GLU A 34 12.51 -10.10 -5.55
N LYS A 35 13.42 -9.60 -6.37
CA LYS A 35 14.88 -9.77 -6.15
C LYS A 35 15.40 -8.97 -4.95
N ILE A 36 14.64 -7.99 -4.49
CA ILE A 36 15.00 -7.09 -3.39
C ILE A 36 13.84 -6.96 -2.40
N THR A 37 14.16 -6.84 -1.12
CA THR A 37 13.18 -6.55 -0.06
C THR A 37 12.80 -5.07 -0.01
N GLY A 38 11.81 -4.71 0.81
CA GLY A 38 11.33 -3.35 1.03
C GLY A 38 9.92 -3.09 0.47
N GLY A 39 9.45 -3.92 -0.48
CA GLY A 39 8.14 -3.77 -1.10
C GLY A 39 7.95 -2.35 -1.67
N HIS A 40 6.80 -1.74 -1.42
CA HIS A 40 6.48 -0.40 -1.93
C HIS A 40 7.42 0.74 -1.44
N LEU A 41 8.20 0.56 -0.36
CA LEU A 41 9.21 1.56 0.05
C LEU A 41 10.27 1.80 -1.03
N ASN A 42 10.50 0.82 -1.91
CA ASN A 42 11.44 0.96 -3.01
C ASN A 42 11.02 2.03 -4.03
N ASP A 43 9.72 2.31 -4.14
CA ASP A 43 9.15 3.23 -5.12
C ASP A 43 8.76 4.59 -4.51
N TRP A 44 8.46 4.65 -3.22
CA TRP A 44 7.99 5.87 -2.58
C TRP A 44 9.13 6.84 -2.27
N TYR A 45 8.87 8.13 -2.46
CA TYR A 45 9.81 9.23 -2.22
C TYR A 45 9.82 9.60 -0.73
N ARG A 46 8.73 10.18 -0.25
CA ARG A 46 8.58 10.61 1.15
C ARG A 46 7.34 10.02 1.79
N LEU A 47 7.35 9.94 3.10
CA LEU A 47 6.28 9.40 3.92
C LEU A 47 5.53 10.52 4.64
N PHE A 48 4.25 10.33 4.92
CA PHE A 48 3.47 11.26 5.72
C PHE A 48 3.47 10.83 7.21
N PRO A 49 3.22 11.76 8.17
CA PRO A 49 2.89 13.16 7.94
C PRO A 49 4.08 14.10 7.81
N ASP A 50 5.26 13.69 8.27
CA ASP A 50 6.46 14.51 8.44
C ASP A 50 7.32 14.67 7.17
N ARG A 51 6.88 14.08 6.07
CA ARG A 51 7.60 14.04 4.79
C ARG A 51 9.03 13.48 4.89
N ARG A 52 9.23 12.53 5.83
CA ARG A 52 10.46 11.76 5.97
C ARG A 52 10.77 10.98 4.70
N ASP A 53 12.05 10.88 4.33
CA ASP A 53 12.47 10.02 3.22
C ASP A 53 12.15 8.55 3.52
N SER A 54 11.59 7.85 2.54
CA SER A 54 11.25 6.43 2.68
C SER A 54 12.48 5.54 2.90
N ILE A 55 13.64 5.98 2.40
CA ILE A 55 14.92 5.27 2.56
C ILE A 55 15.28 5.09 4.04
N GLU A 56 15.03 6.07 4.90
CA GLU A 56 15.33 5.94 6.33
C GLU A 56 14.59 4.78 7.00
N VAL A 57 13.33 4.54 6.61
CA VAL A 57 12.56 3.40 7.12
C VAL A 57 13.06 2.09 6.50
N LYS A 58 13.44 2.12 5.24
CA LYS A 58 14.03 0.95 4.56
C LYS A 58 15.34 0.54 5.22
N ASP A 59 16.24 1.46 5.48
CA ASP A 59 17.54 1.22 6.14
C ASP A 59 17.36 0.62 7.54
N TYR A 60 16.35 1.13 8.28
CA TYR A 60 15.98 0.53 9.57
C TYR A 60 15.55 -0.94 9.39
N LEU A 61 14.68 -1.23 8.45
CA LEU A 61 14.19 -2.59 8.19
C LEU A 61 15.31 -3.53 7.69
N GLU A 62 16.21 -3.06 6.84
CA GLU A 62 17.39 -3.82 6.41
C GLU A 62 18.32 -4.14 7.59
N THR A 63 18.49 -3.18 8.50
CA THR A 63 19.28 -3.40 9.73
C THR A 63 18.66 -4.50 10.59
N VAL A 64 17.33 -4.49 10.80
CA VAL A 64 16.68 -5.50 11.65
C VAL A 64 16.60 -6.89 10.99
N THR A 65 16.71 -6.97 9.68
CA THR A 65 16.75 -8.24 8.93
C THR A 65 18.15 -8.77 8.64
N SER A 66 19.20 -8.06 9.03
CA SER A 66 20.60 -8.47 8.85
C SER A 66 21.06 -9.58 9.79
N ASP A 67 20.22 -10.06 10.70
CA ASP A 67 20.53 -11.10 11.68
C ASP A 67 20.77 -12.45 10.99
N LYS A 68 21.81 -13.17 11.41
CA LYS A 68 22.22 -14.48 10.87
C LYS A 68 21.17 -15.59 11.05
N ALA A 69 20.21 -15.42 11.96
CA ALA A 69 19.10 -16.36 12.15
C ALA A 69 18.01 -16.20 11.09
N ILE A 70 18.11 -15.18 10.23
CA ILE A 70 17.19 -14.92 9.12
C ILE A 70 17.83 -15.43 7.82
N ASN A 71 17.21 -16.43 7.22
CA ASN A 71 17.51 -16.90 5.88
C ASN A 71 16.61 -16.14 4.89
N LEU A 72 17.19 -15.20 4.14
CA LEU A 72 16.48 -14.43 3.13
C LEU A 72 16.48 -15.22 1.81
N ILE A 73 15.28 -15.50 1.29
CA ILE A 73 15.02 -16.17 0.02
C ILE A 73 14.27 -15.19 -0.89
N THR A 74 14.91 -14.74 -1.96
CA THR A 74 14.36 -13.76 -2.90
C THR A 74 14.17 -14.36 -4.29
N GLY A 75 13.25 -13.74 -5.08
CA GLY A 75 12.98 -14.18 -6.44
C GLY A 75 12.11 -15.44 -6.53
N THR A 76 11.38 -15.76 -5.47
CA THR A 76 10.40 -16.86 -5.44
C THR A 76 9.20 -16.48 -4.56
N SER A 77 8.04 -17.01 -4.89
CA SER A 77 6.80 -16.81 -4.14
C SER A 77 6.36 -18.09 -3.42
N ILE A 78 5.66 -17.92 -2.28
CA ILE A 78 4.93 -19.01 -1.65
C ILE A 78 3.50 -18.98 -2.17
N GLU A 79 3.04 -20.09 -2.71
CA GLU A 79 1.67 -20.21 -3.22
C GLU A 79 0.74 -20.95 -2.28
N LYS A 80 1.27 -21.84 -1.44
CA LYS A 80 0.44 -22.72 -0.60
C LYS A 80 1.03 -22.94 0.78
N VAL A 81 0.16 -22.97 1.79
CA VAL A 81 0.48 -23.36 3.16
C VAL A 81 -0.47 -24.49 3.59
N THR A 82 0.08 -25.57 4.09
CA THR A 82 -0.72 -26.72 4.57
C THR A 82 -0.36 -27.10 5.99
N SER A 83 -1.34 -27.58 6.74
CA SER A 83 -1.11 -28.19 8.07
C SER A 83 -0.64 -29.64 7.91
N THR A 84 0.40 -30.00 8.64
CA THR A 84 0.93 -31.37 8.70
C THR A 84 0.84 -31.91 10.12
N ARG A 85 1.13 -33.19 10.33
CA ARG A 85 1.19 -33.80 11.67
C ARG A 85 2.28 -33.19 12.56
N HIS A 86 3.30 -32.59 11.97
CA HIS A 86 4.48 -32.08 12.66
C HIS A 86 4.62 -30.55 12.66
N GLY A 87 3.73 -29.83 11.97
CA GLY A 87 3.80 -28.38 11.83
C GLY A 87 3.04 -27.85 10.62
N LEU A 88 3.67 -26.95 9.93
CA LEU A 88 3.17 -26.36 8.69
C LEU A 88 4.20 -26.58 7.58
N SER A 89 3.71 -26.72 6.36
CA SER A 89 4.54 -26.73 5.16
C SER A 89 4.11 -25.59 4.26
N ALA A 90 5.07 -24.74 3.86
CA ALA A 90 4.89 -23.70 2.87
C ALA A 90 5.57 -24.13 1.56
N PHE A 91 4.85 -24.03 0.45
CA PHE A 91 5.33 -24.48 -0.86
C PHE A 91 5.58 -23.28 -1.77
N THR A 92 6.75 -23.25 -2.39
CA THR A 92 7.09 -22.25 -3.40
C THR A 92 6.39 -22.56 -4.72
N GLU A 93 6.38 -21.58 -5.64
CA GLU A 93 5.88 -21.73 -7.02
C GLU A 93 6.56 -22.86 -7.79
N ASP A 94 7.84 -23.16 -7.47
CA ASP A 94 8.62 -24.27 -8.06
C ASP A 94 8.39 -25.61 -7.34
N GLY A 95 7.55 -25.64 -6.30
CA GLY A 95 7.21 -26.83 -5.53
C GLY A 95 8.21 -27.19 -4.43
N GLU A 96 9.17 -26.32 -4.09
CA GLU A 96 10.04 -26.50 -2.94
C GLU A 96 9.25 -26.39 -1.64
N GLU A 97 9.50 -27.28 -0.68
CA GLU A 97 8.82 -27.32 0.62
C GLU A 97 9.69 -26.71 1.72
N LEU A 98 9.12 -25.72 2.43
CA LEU A 98 9.68 -25.13 3.65
C LEU A 98 8.84 -25.57 4.85
N VAL A 99 9.39 -26.46 5.68
CA VAL A 99 8.74 -26.93 6.91
C VAL A 99 8.92 -25.91 8.03
N ALA A 100 7.84 -25.55 8.72
CA ALA A 100 7.83 -24.53 9.76
C ALA A 100 6.98 -24.90 10.98
N ASP A 101 7.33 -24.35 12.13
CA ASP A 101 6.49 -24.41 13.34
C ASP A 101 5.33 -23.39 13.30
N ALA A 102 5.54 -22.26 12.62
CA ALA A 102 4.53 -21.23 12.38
C ALA A 102 4.81 -20.51 11.05
N VAL A 103 3.77 -19.88 10.48
CA VAL A 103 3.86 -19.09 9.24
C VAL A 103 3.26 -17.71 9.48
N VAL A 104 3.93 -16.66 8.99
CA VAL A 104 3.42 -15.29 8.96
C VAL A 104 3.20 -14.87 7.51
N VAL A 105 1.95 -14.59 7.14
CA VAL A 105 1.60 -14.09 5.82
C VAL A 105 1.63 -12.55 5.87
N ALA A 106 2.54 -11.95 5.10
CA ALA A 106 2.80 -10.52 5.02
C ALA A 106 2.87 -10.04 3.56
N THR A 107 1.99 -10.58 2.71
CA THR A 107 1.99 -10.38 1.24
C THR A 107 1.60 -8.98 0.80
N GLY A 108 1.17 -8.12 1.72
CA GLY A 108 0.89 -6.72 1.43
C GLY A 108 -0.36 -6.49 0.55
N PHE A 109 -0.26 -5.52 -0.35
CA PHE A 109 -1.33 -5.08 -1.24
C PHE A 109 -0.76 -4.73 -2.62
N ASP A 110 -1.63 -4.67 -3.60
CA ASP A 110 -1.36 -4.07 -4.90
C ASP A 110 -2.16 -2.77 -5.05
N LEU A 111 -1.64 -1.83 -5.84
CA LEU A 111 -2.41 -0.65 -6.21
C LEU A 111 -3.46 -1.02 -7.25
N PHE A 112 -4.65 -0.44 -7.09
CA PHE A 112 -5.73 -0.61 -8.06
C PHE A 112 -5.25 -0.27 -9.48
N ASN A 113 -5.50 -1.17 -10.43
CA ASN A 113 -5.20 -0.91 -11.83
C ASN A 113 -6.14 0.16 -12.39
N SER A 114 -5.63 1.39 -12.53
CA SER A 114 -6.41 2.56 -12.94
C SER A 114 -6.94 2.49 -14.37
N SER A 115 -6.44 1.59 -15.22
CA SER A 115 -6.99 1.36 -16.56
C SER A 115 -8.41 0.77 -16.53
N ARG A 116 -8.83 0.15 -15.42
CA ARG A 116 -10.19 -0.32 -15.19
C ARG A 116 -11.22 0.83 -15.02
N LYS A 117 -10.74 2.08 -14.92
CA LYS A 117 -11.54 3.30 -14.84
C LYS A 117 -11.32 4.13 -16.11
N GLU A 118 -11.86 3.63 -17.23
CA GLU A 118 -11.69 4.22 -18.57
C GLU A 118 -12.08 5.70 -18.62
N GLU A 119 -13.05 6.12 -17.78
CA GLU A 119 -13.50 7.50 -17.68
C GLU A 119 -12.42 8.50 -17.26
N TYR A 120 -11.30 8.03 -16.69
CA TYR A 120 -10.16 8.87 -16.32
C TYR A 120 -9.03 8.88 -17.36
N GLY A 121 -9.04 7.95 -18.33
CA GLY A 121 -8.11 7.94 -19.46
C GLY A 121 -6.68 7.48 -19.14
N TYR A 122 -6.45 6.77 -18.02
CA TYR A 122 -5.14 6.17 -17.73
C TYR A 122 -4.77 5.12 -18.77
N GLY A 123 -3.57 5.27 -19.35
CA GLY A 123 -3.11 4.43 -20.47
C GLY A 123 -3.70 4.81 -21.84
N ILE A 124 -4.55 5.86 -21.89
CA ILE A 124 -5.13 6.43 -23.12
C ILE A 124 -4.55 7.82 -23.38
N TYR A 125 -4.50 8.67 -22.34
CA TYR A 125 -3.94 10.02 -22.43
C TYR A 125 -2.60 10.07 -21.71
N ASP A 126 -1.59 10.63 -22.36
CA ASP A 126 -0.18 10.59 -21.95
C ASP A 126 0.09 11.22 -20.56
N ASP A 127 -0.62 12.30 -20.25
CA ASP A 127 -0.43 13.06 -19.00
C ASP A 127 -1.40 12.66 -17.88
N VAL A 128 -2.10 11.51 -18.03
CA VAL A 128 -2.84 10.86 -16.94
C VAL A 128 -1.96 9.79 -16.29
N ILE A 129 -1.55 10.03 -15.07
CA ILE A 129 -0.62 9.19 -14.31
C ILE A 129 -1.24 8.73 -13.00
N THR A 130 -0.66 7.72 -12.37
CA THR A 130 -1.04 7.30 -11.01
C THR A 130 -0.22 8.02 -9.94
N SER A 131 -0.68 7.95 -8.69
CA SER A 131 0.10 8.39 -7.52
C SER A 131 1.47 7.69 -7.43
N ALA A 132 1.57 6.43 -7.84
CA ALA A 132 2.83 5.71 -7.86
C ALA A 132 3.79 6.21 -8.97
N ASP A 133 3.25 6.58 -10.14
CA ASP A 133 4.07 7.17 -11.21
C ASP A 133 4.62 8.53 -10.78
N LEU A 134 3.82 9.32 -10.05
CA LEU A 134 4.26 10.59 -9.48
C LEU A 134 5.38 10.41 -8.44
N GLU A 135 5.30 9.39 -7.55
CA GLU A 135 6.39 9.06 -6.61
C GLU A 135 7.70 8.77 -7.36
N LYS A 136 7.64 8.04 -8.47
CA LYS A 136 8.82 7.80 -9.32
C LYS A 136 9.38 9.07 -9.95
N MET A 137 8.52 10.04 -10.29
CA MET A 137 8.95 11.36 -10.77
C MET A 137 9.65 12.15 -9.66
N PHE A 138 9.13 12.16 -8.43
CA PHE A 138 9.79 12.80 -7.29
C PHE A 138 11.18 12.21 -7.04
N ARG A 139 11.31 10.88 -7.05
CA ARG A 139 12.62 10.20 -6.90
C ARG A 139 13.62 10.57 -8.00
N LYS A 140 13.14 10.81 -9.21
CA LYS A 140 13.97 11.28 -10.35
C LYS A 140 14.30 12.78 -10.24
N GLY A 141 13.74 13.50 -9.26
CA GLY A 141 13.96 14.93 -9.07
C GLY A 141 13.28 15.82 -10.11
N LYS A 142 12.33 15.30 -10.89
CA LYS A 142 11.69 16.06 -11.97
C LYS A 142 10.25 15.60 -12.22
N ILE A 143 9.32 16.56 -12.27
CA ILE A 143 7.93 16.33 -12.69
C ILE A 143 7.78 16.90 -14.11
N THR A 144 7.46 16.05 -15.07
CA THR A 144 7.32 16.44 -16.49
C THR A 144 6.16 15.74 -17.15
N ARG A 145 5.53 16.42 -18.09
CA ARG A 145 4.62 15.85 -19.07
C ARG A 145 5.40 14.95 -20.04
N LEU A 146 4.70 14.15 -20.85
CA LEU A 146 5.35 13.32 -21.86
C LEU A 146 6.18 14.14 -22.87
N ASN A 147 5.73 15.35 -23.21
CA ASN A 147 6.45 16.27 -24.10
C ASN A 147 7.71 16.89 -23.46
N GLY A 148 8.02 16.58 -22.20
CA GLY A 148 9.19 17.06 -21.45
C GLY A 148 9.01 18.40 -20.73
N GLU A 149 7.88 19.08 -20.90
CA GLU A 149 7.57 20.34 -20.23
C GLU A 149 7.12 20.10 -18.77
N SER A 150 7.34 21.09 -17.91
CA SER A 150 6.79 21.07 -16.55
C SER A 150 5.31 21.44 -16.55
N PRO A 151 4.42 20.64 -15.94
CA PRO A 151 3.00 20.97 -15.87
C PRO A 151 2.75 22.18 -14.97
N LYS A 152 1.83 23.08 -15.42
CA LYS A 152 1.44 24.29 -14.69
C LYS A 152 0.14 24.14 -13.93
N VAL A 153 -0.77 23.28 -14.41
CA VAL A 153 -2.07 23.01 -13.79
C VAL A 153 -2.24 21.52 -13.63
N ILE A 154 -2.28 21.07 -12.37
CA ILE A 154 -2.26 19.65 -12.03
C ILE A 154 -3.51 19.33 -11.23
N GLY A 155 -4.24 18.28 -11.63
CA GLY A 155 -5.38 17.73 -10.91
C GLY A 155 -5.01 16.42 -10.19
N ILE A 156 -5.51 16.22 -8.99
CA ILE A 156 -5.38 14.98 -8.23
C ILE A 156 -6.76 14.44 -7.93
N VAL A 157 -7.09 13.26 -8.45
CA VAL A 157 -8.39 12.60 -8.24
C VAL A 157 -8.28 11.58 -7.12
N HIS A 158 -9.03 11.79 -6.04
CA HIS A 158 -9.07 10.87 -4.90
C HIS A 158 -9.93 9.63 -5.17
N CYS A 159 -9.68 8.55 -4.42
CA CYS A 159 -10.49 7.34 -4.37
C CYS A 159 -10.64 6.60 -5.71
N VAL A 160 -9.63 6.59 -6.58
CA VAL A 160 -9.69 5.83 -7.83
C VAL A 160 -9.62 4.33 -7.52
N GLY A 161 -10.68 3.59 -7.82
CA GLY A 161 -10.81 2.17 -7.49
C GLY A 161 -11.11 1.87 -6.02
N SER A 162 -11.53 2.89 -5.23
CA SER A 162 -12.02 2.73 -3.85
C SER A 162 -13.36 3.44 -3.70
N ARG A 163 -14.25 2.92 -2.84
CA ARG A 163 -15.61 3.46 -2.63
C ARG A 163 -16.35 3.54 -3.97
N ASP A 164 -16.18 2.51 -4.79
CA ASP A 164 -16.65 2.48 -6.18
C ASP A 164 -17.34 1.15 -6.48
N GLU A 165 -18.66 1.20 -6.65
CA GLU A 165 -19.51 0.04 -6.96
C GLU A 165 -19.19 -0.57 -8.33
N LYS A 166 -18.79 0.27 -9.31
CA LYS A 166 -18.53 -0.19 -10.69
C LYS A 166 -17.37 -1.20 -10.76
N VAL A 167 -16.43 -1.13 -9.82
CA VAL A 167 -15.29 -2.05 -9.76
C VAL A 167 -15.36 -3.02 -8.57
N GLY A 168 -16.46 -2.98 -7.78
CA GLY A 168 -16.72 -3.87 -6.67
C GLY A 168 -15.92 -3.56 -5.40
N ASN A 169 -15.31 -2.38 -5.29
CA ASN A 169 -14.52 -1.95 -4.13
C ASN A 169 -15.29 -0.92 -3.31
N LEU A 170 -16.20 -1.38 -2.43
CA LEU A 170 -17.03 -0.50 -1.60
C LEU A 170 -16.25 0.13 -0.44
N TYR A 171 -15.15 -0.47 -0.04
CA TYR A 171 -14.32 -0.01 1.08
C TYR A 171 -13.49 1.23 0.72
N CYS A 172 -13.06 1.94 1.77
CA CYS A 172 -12.09 3.04 1.67
C CYS A 172 -10.68 2.50 1.82
N SER A 173 -9.77 2.87 0.91
CA SER A 173 -8.33 2.56 1.05
C SER A 173 -7.63 3.39 2.12
N LYS A 174 -8.35 4.17 2.91
CA LYS A 174 -7.90 4.92 4.11
C LYS A 174 -6.83 5.98 3.83
N LEU A 175 -5.86 5.72 2.96
CA LEU A 175 -4.63 6.52 2.80
C LEU A 175 -4.65 7.48 1.62
N CYS A 176 -5.57 7.35 0.65
CA CYS A 176 -5.55 8.19 -0.54
C CYS A 176 -5.68 9.69 -0.22
N CYS A 177 -6.44 10.09 0.82
CA CYS A 177 -6.55 11.50 1.18
C CYS A 177 -5.22 12.07 1.69
N VAL A 178 -4.59 11.42 2.66
CA VAL A 178 -3.31 11.91 3.21
C VAL A 178 -2.18 11.83 2.20
N THR A 179 -2.15 10.78 1.35
CA THR A 179 -1.18 10.67 0.26
C THR A 179 -1.35 11.79 -0.76
N ALA A 180 -2.59 12.09 -1.17
CA ALA A 180 -2.88 13.19 -2.09
C ALA A 180 -2.44 14.55 -1.53
N VAL A 181 -2.72 14.82 -0.26
CA VAL A 181 -2.30 16.05 0.41
C VAL A 181 -0.77 16.16 0.45
N LYS A 182 -0.07 15.08 0.85
CA LYS A 182 1.40 15.02 0.82
C LYS A 182 1.94 15.29 -0.59
N GLN A 183 1.45 14.58 -1.59
CA GLN A 183 1.91 14.74 -2.98
C GLN A 183 1.59 16.12 -3.54
N ALA A 184 0.47 16.74 -3.16
CA ALA A 184 0.13 18.10 -3.57
C ALA A 184 1.16 19.12 -3.03
N ILE A 185 1.59 18.97 -1.77
CA ILE A 185 2.66 19.78 -1.19
C ILE A 185 3.97 19.56 -1.95
N GLU A 186 4.35 18.30 -2.18
CA GLU A 186 5.58 17.95 -2.89
C GLU A 186 5.58 18.49 -4.33
N ILE A 187 4.45 18.44 -5.05
CA ILE A 187 4.32 19.09 -6.37
C ILE A 187 4.65 20.59 -6.24
N ARG A 188 4.10 21.26 -5.24
CA ARG A 188 4.34 22.70 -5.02
C ARG A 188 5.80 23.00 -4.62
N GLU A 189 6.48 22.09 -3.90
CA GLU A 189 7.92 22.19 -3.63
C GLU A 189 8.74 22.11 -4.92
N PHE A 190 8.44 21.15 -5.80
CA PHE A 190 9.14 20.97 -7.08
C PHE A 190 8.79 22.03 -8.13
N LEU A 191 7.54 22.47 -8.14
CA LEU A 191 6.96 23.39 -9.13
C LEU A 191 6.23 24.54 -8.43
N PRO A 192 6.95 25.54 -7.88
CA PRO A 192 6.34 26.62 -7.09
C PRO A 192 5.29 27.45 -7.82
N GLU A 193 5.38 27.58 -9.14
CA GLU A 193 4.44 28.32 -9.98
C GLU A 193 3.21 27.52 -10.43
N SER A 194 3.16 26.22 -10.13
CA SER A 194 2.05 25.36 -10.54
C SER A 194 0.79 25.62 -9.70
N LYS A 195 -0.37 25.32 -10.25
CA LYS A 195 -1.66 25.28 -9.54
C LYS A 195 -2.06 23.83 -9.35
N VAL A 196 -2.32 23.44 -8.10
CA VAL A 196 -2.72 22.08 -7.76
C VAL A 196 -4.16 22.05 -7.26
N PHE A 197 -4.96 21.15 -7.81
CA PHE A 197 -6.36 20.94 -7.49
C PHE A 197 -6.59 19.50 -7.05
N CYS A 198 -7.12 19.30 -5.85
CA CYS A 198 -7.53 18.00 -5.32
C CYS A 198 -9.04 17.83 -5.46
N PHE A 199 -9.49 16.80 -6.20
CA PHE A 199 -10.91 16.48 -6.34
C PHE A 199 -11.26 15.32 -5.40
N TYR A 200 -12.15 15.54 -4.44
CA TYR A 200 -12.45 14.60 -3.38
C TYR A 200 -13.94 14.49 -3.07
N MET A 201 -14.39 13.32 -2.63
CA MET A 201 -15.77 13.12 -2.15
C MET A 201 -15.91 13.54 -0.67
N ASP A 202 -15.07 12.96 0.19
CA ASP A 202 -14.91 13.29 1.60
C ASP A 202 -13.44 13.29 1.96
N MET A 203 -13.00 14.27 2.74
CA MET A 203 -11.66 14.33 3.26
C MET A 203 -11.57 13.48 4.55
N ARG A 204 -10.74 12.42 4.53
CA ARG A 204 -10.55 11.51 5.64
C ARG A 204 -9.10 11.57 6.11
N MET A 205 -8.87 12.39 7.13
CA MET A 205 -7.55 12.67 7.69
C MET A 205 -7.42 12.09 9.12
N GLY A 206 -7.87 10.84 9.29
CA GLY A 206 -7.91 10.16 10.59
C GLY A 206 -6.54 9.61 11.02
N GLY A 207 -5.60 10.48 11.36
CA GLY A 207 -4.29 10.11 11.87
C GLY A 207 -3.64 11.29 12.59
N ALA A 208 -2.63 11.01 13.44
CA ALA A 208 -1.90 12.06 14.11
C ALA A 208 -1.19 12.97 13.10
N TYR A 209 -1.38 14.27 13.23
CA TYR A 209 -0.80 15.34 12.38
C TYR A 209 -1.31 15.37 10.93
N TYR A 210 -2.35 14.60 10.57
CA TYR A 210 -2.88 14.60 9.20
C TYR A 210 -3.72 15.85 8.93
N GLU A 211 -4.48 16.32 9.92
CA GLU A 211 -5.24 17.59 9.82
C GLU A 211 -4.30 18.79 9.68
N GLU A 212 -3.18 18.78 10.40
CA GLU A 212 -2.14 19.80 10.30
C GLU A 212 -1.53 19.83 8.90
N LEU A 213 -1.21 18.65 8.34
CA LEU A 213 -0.69 18.53 6.98
C LEU A 213 -1.71 19.05 5.94
N TYR A 214 -3.01 18.78 6.14
CA TYR A 214 -4.06 19.28 5.27
C TYR A 214 -4.19 20.81 5.33
N ARG A 215 -4.12 21.39 6.53
CA ARG A 215 -4.12 22.83 6.74
C ARG A 215 -2.88 23.48 6.11
N GLU A 216 -1.69 22.93 6.33
CA GLU A 216 -0.44 23.36 5.70
C GLU A 216 -0.59 23.41 4.16
N ALA A 217 -1.16 22.36 3.56
CA ALA A 217 -1.38 22.31 2.11
C ALA A 217 -2.24 23.47 1.60
N GLN A 218 -3.27 23.87 2.38
CA GLN A 218 -4.16 24.98 2.01
C GLN A 218 -3.52 26.35 2.26
N GLU A 219 -3.01 26.58 3.46
CA GLU A 219 -2.61 27.91 3.94
C GLU A 219 -1.21 28.31 3.45
N GLU A 220 -0.27 27.35 3.40
CA GLU A 220 1.13 27.65 3.06
C GLU A 220 1.44 27.31 1.59
N TRP A 221 0.88 26.22 1.07
CA TRP A 221 1.17 25.74 -0.28
C TRP A 221 0.12 26.15 -1.33
N GLY A 222 -1.01 26.71 -0.91
CA GLY A 222 -2.07 27.19 -1.81
C GLY A 222 -2.70 26.07 -2.65
N VAL A 223 -2.79 24.86 -2.13
CA VAL A 223 -3.47 23.73 -2.77
C VAL A 223 -4.97 23.96 -2.74
N ASN A 224 -5.64 23.79 -3.87
CA ASN A 224 -7.08 23.99 -4.00
C ASN A 224 -7.81 22.65 -3.82
N PHE A 225 -8.82 22.63 -2.95
CA PHE A 225 -9.62 21.45 -2.67
C PHE A 225 -11.05 21.64 -3.18
N ILE A 226 -11.46 20.82 -4.16
CA ILE A 226 -12.80 20.86 -4.78
C ILE A 226 -13.56 19.62 -4.35
N ARG A 227 -14.64 19.82 -3.61
CA ARG A 227 -15.48 18.69 -3.19
C ARG A 227 -16.39 18.27 -4.32
N GLY A 228 -16.02 17.15 -4.95
CA GLY A 228 -16.75 16.59 -6.07
C GLY A 228 -16.03 15.39 -6.68
N LYS A 229 -16.80 14.48 -7.26
CA LYS A 229 -16.23 13.35 -8.02
C LYS A 229 -16.02 13.79 -9.47
N VAL A 230 -14.83 13.62 -9.99
CA VAL A 230 -14.55 13.76 -11.42
C VAL A 230 -15.37 12.69 -12.15
N SER A 231 -16.19 13.12 -13.11
CA SER A 231 -17.04 12.23 -13.90
C SER A 231 -16.31 11.65 -15.09
N GLU A 232 -15.48 12.45 -15.73
CA GLU A 232 -14.65 12.03 -16.87
C GLU A 232 -13.46 12.93 -17.09
N ALA A 233 -12.42 12.41 -17.72
CA ALA A 233 -11.33 13.15 -18.34
C ALA A 233 -11.39 12.94 -19.86
N SER A 234 -11.00 13.95 -20.62
CA SER A 234 -10.88 13.92 -22.08
C SER A 234 -9.71 14.78 -22.52
N GLU A 235 -9.20 14.57 -23.71
CA GLU A 235 -8.15 15.39 -24.27
C GLU A 235 -8.74 16.60 -25.04
N SER A 236 -8.07 17.74 -24.95
CA SER A 236 -8.39 18.94 -25.72
C SER A 236 -7.57 19.01 -27.01
N ILE A 237 -7.97 19.92 -27.91
CA ILE A 237 -7.27 20.17 -29.19
C ILE A 237 -5.80 20.61 -28.97
N ASN A 238 -5.46 21.12 -27.78
CA ASN A 238 -4.14 21.66 -27.43
C ASN A 238 -3.31 20.69 -26.60
N ASP A 239 -3.54 19.38 -26.70
CA ASP A 239 -2.87 18.32 -25.93
C ASP A 239 -2.93 18.56 -24.41
N ARG A 240 -4.02 19.17 -23.94
CA ARG A 240 -4.33 19.34 -22.52
C ARG A 240 -5.49 18.44 -22.11
N LEU A 241 -5.55 18.11 -20.85
CA LEU A 241 -6.65 17.32 -20.29
C LEU A 241 -7.81 18.23 -19.89
N ILE A 242 -9.02 17.79 -20.18
CA ILE A 242 -10.25 18.42 -19.72
C ILE A 242 -10.90 17.49 -18.72
N VAL A 243 -11.12 17.96 -17.50
CA VAL A 243 -11.89 17.22 -16.49
C VAL A 243 -13.24 17.88 -16.26
N LYS A 244 -14.28 17.05 -16.08
CA LYS A 244 -15.61 17.46 -15.67
C LYS A 244 -15.86 16.98 -14.26
N VAL A 245 -16.29 17.89 -13.39
CA VAL A 245 -16.59 17.62 -11.97
C VAL A 245 -17.79 18.44 -11.54
N GLU A 246 -18.61 17.93 -10.65
CA GLU A 246 -19.61 18.72 -9.95
C GLU A 246 -18.98 19.28 -8.67
N ASP A 247 -18.84 20.61 -8.58
CA ASP A 247 -18.47 21.26 -7.34
C ASP A 247 -19.70 21.28 -6.40
N THR A 248 -19.75 20.31 -5.49
CA THR A 248 -20.91 20.10 -4.61
C THR A 248 -21.04 21.18 -3.54
N LEU A 249 -19.99 21.96 -3.24
CA LEU A 249 -20.06 23.09 -2.32
C LEU A 249 -20.59 24.33 -3.02
N ALA A 250 -20.20 24.56 -4.27
CA ALA A 250 -20.70 25.67 -5.09
C ALA A 250 -22.03 25.32 -5.79
N GLY A 251 -22.48 24.07 -5.77
CA GLY A 251 -23.73 23.60 -6.40
C GLY A 251 -23.74 23.77 -7.92
N ARG A 252 -22.60 23.63 -8.60
CA ARG A 252 -22.49 23.87 -10.04
C ARG A 252 -21.51 22.91 -10.71
N PRO A 253 -21.74 22.56 -12.00
CA PRO A 253 -20.75 21.83 -12.77
C PRO A 253 -19.52 22.70 -13.05
N LEU A 254 -18.36 22.07 -13.01
CA LEU A 254 -17.07 22.68 -13.28
C LEU A 254 -16.39 21.91 -14.42
N LYS A 255 -15.83 22.64 -15.39
CA LYS A 255 -14.99 22.12 -16.44
C LYS A 255 -13.63 22.81 -16.34
N MET A 256 -12.55 22.03 -16.23
CA MET A 256 -11.21 22.55 -16.05
C MET A 256 -10.25 21.94 -17.09
N GLU A 257 -9.33 22.76 -17.57
CA GLU A 257 -8.19 22.32 -18.36
C GLU A 257 -6.99 22.12 -17.43
N LEU A 258 -6.35 20.95 -17.57
CA LEU A 258 -5.18 20.54 -16.80
C LEU A 258 -4.03 20.16 -17.73
N ASP A 259 -2.81 20.29 -17.25
CA ASP A 259 -1.61 19.81 -17.93
C ASP A 259 -1.29 18.36 -17.52
N MET A 260 -1.71 17.95 -16.32
CA MET A 260 -1.51 16.60 -15.78
C MET A 260 -2.64 16.21 -14.85
N LEU A 261 -3.04 14.93 -14.88
CA LEU A 261 -4.03 14.34 -13.97
C LEU A 261 -3.42 13.18 -13.21
N VAL A 262 -3.41 13.26 -11.89
CA VAL A 262 -2.88 12.23 -10.99
C VAL A 262 -4.04 11.44 -10.38
N LEU A 263 -4.03 10.13 -10.54
CA LEU A 263 -5.04 9.24 -10.02
C LEU A 263 -4.56 8.59 -8.71
N MET A 264 -5.25 8.90 -7.60
CA MET A 264 -4.96 8.28 -6.30
C MET A 264 -5.53 6.87 -6.28
N ALA A 265 -4.75 5.92 -6.81
CA ALA A 265 -5.12 4.51 -6.88
C ALA A 265 -5.36 3.91 -5.49
N GLY A 266 -6.46 3.18 -5.34
CA GLY A 266 -6.80 2.47 -4.12
C GLY A 266 -5.87 1.28 -3.87
N MET A 267 -6.05 0.64 -2.72
CA MET A 267 -5.33 -0.58 -2.33
C MET A 267 -6.25 -1.78 -2.51
N GLU A 268 -5.77 -2.81 -3.18
CA GLU A 268 -6.43 -4.10 -3.33
C GLU A 268 -5.57 -5.20 -2.69
N MET A 269 -6.15 -6.37 -2.40
CA MET A 269 -5.37 -7.54 -2.02
C MET A 269 -4.32 -7.84 -3.09
N SER A 270 -3.09 -8.13 -2.67
CA SER A 270 -2.03 -8.50 -3.62
C SER A 270 -2.36 -9.80 -4.36
N GLU A 271 -1.86 -9.94 -5.58
CA GLU A 271 -2.03 -11.15 -6.38
C GLU A 271 -1.50 -12.38 -5.63
N GLY A 272 -0.30 -12.31 -5.06
CA GLY A 272 0.25 -13.40 -4.24
C GLY A 272 -0.60 -13.72 -3.00
N GLY A 273 -1.24 -12.70 -2.41
CA GLY A 273 -2.20 -12.89 -1.32
C GLY A 273 -3.46 -13.64 -1.77
N ASN A 274 -3.97 -13.36 -2.97
CA ASN A 274 -5.11 -14.09 -3.53
C ASN A 274 -4.76 -15.55 -3.79
N ILE A 275 -3.60 -15.83 -4.39
CA ILE A 275 -3.12 -17.21 -4.67
C ILE A 275 -3.00 -18.01 -3.36
N ILE A 276 -2.31 -17.47 -2.35
CA ILE A 276 -2.18 -18.13 -1.04
C ILE A 276 -3.53 -18.38 -0.40
N ALA A 277 -4.47 -17.43 -0.49
CA ALA A 277 -5.80 -17.58 0.08
C ALA A 277 -6.54 -18.77 -0.54
N GLU A 278 -6.52 -18.89 -1.85
CA GLU A 278 -7.21 -19.94 -2.61
C GLU A 278 -6.56 -21.30 -2.39
N GLU A 279 -5.25 -21.40 -2.54
CA GLU A 279 -4.51 -22.67 -2.43
C GLU A 279 -4.43 -23.21 -1.00
N SER A 280 -4.48 -22.32 0.01
CA SER A 280 -4.38 -22.72 1.43
C SER A 280 -5.73 -22.76 2.15
N GLY A 281 -6.81 -22.26 1.55
CA GLY A 281 -8.11 -22.14 2.22
C GLY A 281 -8.12 -21.08 3.32
N LEU A 282 -7.36 -19.99 3.17
CA LEU A 282 -7.37 -18.87 4.08
C LEU A 282 -8.59 -17.96 3.80
N ASN A 283 -9.29 -17.55 4.86
CA ASN A 283 -10.51 -16.77 4.75
C ASN A 283 -10.23 -15.33 4.26
N ARG A 284 -11.09 -14.85 3.35
CA ARG A 284 -11.13 -13.45 2.87
C ARG A 284 -12.47 -12.81 3.19
N GLY A 285 -12.46 -11.51 3.44
CA GLY A 285 -13.65 -10.70 3.63
C GLY A 285 -14.28 -10.25 2.31
N GLU A 286 -15.41 -9.54 2.38
CA GLU A 286 -16.06 -8.93 1.21
C GLU A 286 -15.14 -7.92 0.50
N ASN A 287 -14.22 -7.30 1.23
CA ASN A 287 -13.17 -6.42 0.73
C ASN A 287 -12.00 -7.18 0.07
N ARG A 288 -12.06 -8.51 0.01
CA ARG A 288 -11.07 -9.45 -0.52
C ARG A 288 -9.79 -9.58 0.28
N PHE A 289 -9.52 -8.74 1.30
CA PHE A 289 -8.39 -8.89 2.21
C PHE A 289 -8.59 -10.10 3.14
N PHE A 290 -7.50 -10.61 3.71
CA PHE A 290 -7.59 -11.70 4.67
C PHE A 290 -8.45 -11.30 5.86
N THR A 291 -9.33 -12.20 6.26
CA THR A 291 -10.17 -12.03 7.45
C THR A 291 -9.51 -12.75 8.63
N PRO A 292 -9.19 -12.03 9.71
CA PRO A 292 -8.70 -12.66 10.93
C PRO A 292 -9.77 -13.52 11.60
N SER A 293 -9.33 -14.42 12.48
CA SER A 293 -10.23 -15.32 13.23
C SER A 293 -11.17 -14.56 14.15
N ASP A 294 -10.75 -13.41 14.66
CA ASP A 294 -11.53 -12.47 15.44
C ASP A 294 -10.98 -11.04 15.24
N ASN A 295 -11.87 -10.09 14.97
CA ASN A 295 -11.48 -8.69 14.67
C ASN A 295 -10.96 -7.91 15.90
N HIS A 296 -11.25 -8.37 17.12
CA HIS A 296 -10.88 -7.70 18.37
C HIS A 296 -9.72 -8.39 19.08
N PHE A 297 -9.80 -9.71 19.24
CA PHE A 297 -8.86 -10.48 20.06
C PHE A 297 -7.89 -11.34 19.26
N GLY A 298 -8.11 -11.50 17.97
CA GLY A 298 -7.33 -12.35 17.09
C GLY A 298 -7.02 -11.71 15.74
N SER A 299 -6.79 -10.39 15.72
CA SER A 299 -6.59 -9.62 14.48
C SER A 299 -5.40 -10.08 13.64
N ASN A 300 -4.47 -10.80 14.22
CA ASN A 300 -3.32 -11.39 13.53
C ASN A 300 -3.46 -12.90 13.28
N ARG A 301 -4.51 -13.56 13.76
CA ARG A 301 -4.68 -15.02 13.65
C ARG A 301 -5.55 -15.38 12.47
N SER A 302 -5.12 -16.35 11.68
CA SER A 302 -5.92 -16.89 10.58
C SER A 302 -6.90 -17.97 11.07
N ASN A 303 -7.71 -18.49 10.15
CA ASN A 303 -8.52 -19.69 10.36
C ASN A 303 -7.70 -20.99 10.39
N ILE A 304 -6.40 -20.95 10.04
CA ILE A 304 -5.50 -22.10 10.12
C ILE A 304 -4.58 -21.94 11.33
N ARG A 305 -4.61 -22.91 12.22
CA ARG A 305 -3.78 -22.89 13.45
C ARG A 305 -2.29 -22.81 13.11
N GLY A 306 -1.59 -21.81 13.65
CA GLY A 306 -0.17 -21.57 13.42
C GLY A 306 0.14 -20.68 12.21
N VAL A 307 -0.88 -20.24 11.46
CA VAL A 307 -0.77 -19.24 10.41
C VAL A 307 -1.27 -17.90 10.94
N PHE A 308 -0.46 -16.86 10.75
CA PHE A 308 -0.70 -15.50 11.25
C PHE A 308 -0.61 -14.49 10.11
N TYR A 309 -1.26 -13.34 10.28
CA TYR A 309 -1.25 -12.24 9.33
C TYR A 309 -0.47 -11.06 9.87
N ALA A 310 0.29 -10.38 9.00
CA ALA A 310 0.99 -9.15 9.35
C ALA A 310 0.83 -8.07 8.26
N GLY A 311 0.44 -6.86 8.67
CA GLY A 311 0.37 -5.70 7.82
C GLY A 311 -0.83 -5.66 6.88
N THR A 312 -0.63 -4.99 5.75
CA THR A 312 -1.69 -4.56 4.83
C THR A 312 -2.41 -5.68 4.07
N CYS A 313 -1.99 -6.91 4.20
CA CYS A 313 -2.73 -8.05 3.65
C CYS A 313 -4.09 -8.28 4.32
N THR A 314 -4.35 -7.67 5.50
CA THR A 314 -5.64 -7.74 6.20
C THR A 314 -6.53 -6.53 5.96
N MET A 315 -5.94 -5.35 5.79
CA MET A 315 -6.64 -4.10 5.50
C MET A 315 -5.64 -2.99 5.11
N PRO A 316 -6.09 -1.88 4.50
CA PRO A 316 -5.25 -0.71 4.28
C PRO A 316 -4.69 -0.13 5.59
N MET A 317 -3.35 -0.01 5.67
CA MET A 317 -2.60 0.51 6.81
C MET A 317 -1.47 1.42 6.35
N ASN A 318 -1.16 2.48 7.12
CA ASN A 318 0.07 3.23 6.95
C ASN A 318 1.28 2.45 7.49
N ILE A 319 2.49 2.99 7.31
CA ILE A 319 3.73 2.30 7.73
C ILE A 319 3.78 2.06 9.23
N THR A 320 3.41 3.05 10.05
CA THR A 320 3.42 2.92 11.52
C THR A 320 2.44 1.85 11.99
N GLU A 321 1.25 1.81 11.41
CA GLU A 321 0.25 0.78 11.68
C GLU A 321 0.73 -0.59 11.22
N THR A 322 1.37 -0.66 10.05
CA THR A 322 1.93 -1.90 9.49
C THR A 322 3.02 -2.48 10.40
N ILE A 323 3.94 -1.64 10.88
CA ILE A 323 4.99 -2.05 11.83
C ILE A 323 4.36 -2.53 13.15
N SER A 324 3.38 -1.80 13.69
CA SER A 324 2.71 -2.17 14.93
C SER A 324 1.94 -3.47 14.80
N HIS A 325 1.25 -3.68 13.69
CA HIS A 325 0.52 -4.91 13.38
C HIS A 325 1.48 -6.11 13.22
N ALA A 326 2.64 -5.91 12.59
CA ALA A 326 3.67 -6.94 12.48
C ALA A 326 4.23 -7.35 13.86
N ARG A 327 4.47 -6.39 14.76
CA ARG A 327 4.91 -6.67 16.13
C ARG A 327 3.86 -7.44 16.93
N ALA A 328 2.58 -7.09 16.76
CA ALA A 328 1.48 -7.83 17.37
C ALA A 328 1.41 -9.27 16.84
N ALA A 329 1.58 -9.48 15.54
CA ALA A 329 1.66 -10.82 14.94
C ALA A 329 2.80 -11.64 15.56
N VAL A 330 3.97 -11.05 15.77
CA VAL A 330 5.11 -11.72 16.40
C VAL A 330 4.78 -12.14 17.83
N SER A 331 4.09 -11.30 18.62
CA SER A 331 3.63 -11.66 19.97
C SER A 331 2.73 -12.90 19.93
N ASP A 332 1.74 -12.94 19.05
CA ASP A 332 0.86 -14.09 18.87
C ASP A 332 1.63 -15.36 18.43
N VAL A 333 2.61 -15.22 17.54
CA VAL A 333 3.48 -16.33 17.10
C VAL A 333 4.29 -16.89 18.29
N VAL A 334 4.94 -16.03 19.06
CA VAL A 334 5.75 -16.43 20.21
C VAL A 334 4.91 -17.13 21.27
N ASP A 335 3.73 -16.62 21.58
CA ASP A 335 2.78 -17.24 22.49
C ASP A 335 2.33 -18.62 21.99
N PHE A 336 2.00 -18.73 20.71
CA PHE A 336 1.65 -20.00 20.09
C PHE A 336 2.78 -21.04 20.18
N LEU A 337 4.02 -20.64 19.89
CA LEU A 337 5.18 -21.53 19.91
C LEU A 337 5.54 -21.99 21.33
N ASN A 338 5.35 -21.15 22.34
CA ASN A 338 5.58 -21.49 23.74
C ASN A 338 4.52 -22.46 24.27
N ASN A 339 3.25 -22.25 23.91
CA ASN A 339 2.13 -23.07 24.39
C ASN A 339 1.98 -24.41 23.63
N ARG A 340 2.71 -24.62 22.52
CA ARG A 340 2.71 -25.87 21.77
C ARG A 340 3.49 -26.99 22.47
N ASN A 341 4.31 -26.64 23.47
CA ASN A 341 5.10 -27.56 24.27
C ASN A 341 4.47 -27.89 25.64
N SER A 342 3.34 -27.29 25.96
CA SER A 342 2.48 -27.61 27.09
C SER A 342 1.23 -28.38 26.67
#